data_8fc9e579b0bf86ff856427878b3b1dbb
#
_entry.id   8fc9e579b0bf86ff856427878b3b1dbb
#
_cell.length_a   1.000
_cell.length_b   1.000
_cell.length_c   1.000
_cell.angle_alpha   90.00
_cell.angle_beta   90.00
_cell.angle_gamma   90.00
#
_symmetry.space_group_name_H-M   'P 1'
#
loop_
_entity.id
_entity.type
_entity.pdbx_description
1 polymer ?
#
loop_
_entity_poly.entity_id
_entity_poly.type
_entity_poly.pdbx_seq_one_letter_code
_entity_poly.pdbx_strand_id
1 'polypeptide(L)'
;MTFISMSQNIMKRERSRSRKTILLMAVVITIFATLLTGFSAALAEENDLALAYADQYIDLHLHLDGAITVPIAKQLAEIQGFQLPTDSDEELEKYLTVPPDCKSLNDFLRCFEIPGYLLQTPVGLREAVRLVADNIKSQGVVYAEIRFAPQFHTKDGMTQEEAIQAALEGLKETELKANLILCCMRGDGNDAQNEETIELAAKYLVEDGGVVAVDLAGAEALYPTENYRELFAKARELGIPFVIHAGEAAGAESVRYAIEFGAKRIGHGVRIFEDPEVVALVKEKGVTLEMCPTSNAQTRVIDNMSEYPLMKYLDDGIKVTLNTDDMGIEGTTLANEFRIMEEYFNLSPEQERILLTNAVEAAFTTDAVKNQLREILCLDMVVQSDRK
;
A
#
# COMPACT_ATOMS: atom_id res chain seq x y z
N MET A 1 90.25 7.39 18.80
CA MET A 1 89.26 7.24 17.71
C MET A 1 88.03 6.47 18.18
N THR A 2 87.37 6.87 19.27
CA THR A 2 86.29 5.99 19.77
C THR A 2 85.03 6.74 20.29
N PHE A 3 85.09 8.01 20.53
CA PHE A 3 83.89 8.72 21.05
C PHE A 3 83.02 9.41 19.95
N ILE A 4 83.59 9.87 18.85
CA ILE A 4 82.94 10.55 17.77
C ILE A 4 82.11 9.57 16.92
N SER A 5 82.57 8.31 16.76
CA SER A 5 81.89 7.24 16.01
C SER A 5 80.59 6.74 16.71
N MET A 6 80.58 6.78 18.04
CA MET A 6 79.45 6.28 18.83
C MET A 6 78.29 7.27 18.85
N SER A 7 78.61 8.59 18.92
CA SER A 7 77.58 9.65 18.88
C SER A 7 76.91 9.77 17.50
N GLN A 8 77.68 9.57 16.42
CA GLN A 8 77.09 9.54 15.05
C GLN A 8 76.18 8.37 14.78
N ASN A 9 76.46 7.20 15.38
CA ASN A 9 75.59 6.02 15.25
C ASN A 9 74.29 6.16 16.08
N ILE A 10 74.34 6.80 17.25
CA ILE A 10 73.16 7.07 18.07
C ILE A 10 72.24 8.08 17.35
N MET A 11 72.74 9.18 16.82
CA MET A 11 71.97 10.14 16.07
C MET A 11 71.38 9.58 14.78
N LYS A 12 72.07 8.67 14.07
CA LYS A 12 71.52 7.98 12.92
C LYS A 12 70.36 7.02 13.31
N ARG A 13 70.47 6.33 14.45
CA ARG A 13 69.40 5.45 14.97
C ARG A 13 68.15 6.26 15.40
N GLU A 14 68.31 7.38 16.06
CA GLU A 14 67.22 8.24 16.46
C GLU A 14 66.54 8.89 15.26
N ARG A 15 67.27 9.37 14.27
CA ARG A 15 66.69 9.89 13.01
C ARG A 15 65.95 8.80 12.21
N SER A 16 66.41 7.55 12.24
CA SER A 16 65.75 6.44 11.59
C SER A 16 64.46 6.03 12.34
N ARG A 17 64.48 6.05 13.69
CA ARG A 17 63.28 5.79 14.51
C ARG A 17 62.23 6.89 14.30
N SER A 18 62.62 8.15 14.33
CA SER A 18 61.74 9.30 14.09
C SER A 18 61.10 9.25 12.69
N ARG A 19 61.87 8.88 11.64
CA ARG A 19 61.32 8.77 10.28
C ARG A 19 60.31 7.60 10.16
N LYS A 20 60.56 6.46 10.84
CA LYS A 20 59.60 5.34 10.87
C LYS A 20 58.33 5.68 11.61
N THR A 21 58.41 6.41 12.71
CA THR A 21 57.27 6.89 13.50
C THR A 21 56.42 7.91 12.69
N ILE A 22 57.07 8.84 11.99
CA ILE A 22 56.39 9.81 11.12
C ILE A 22 55.71 9.08 9.93
N LEU A 23 56.36 8.10 9.33
CA LEU A 23 55.80 7.34 8.23
C LEU A 23 54.61 6.50 8.70
N LEU A 24 54.69 5.91 9.90
CA LEU A 24 53.59 5.13 10.48
C LEU A 24 52.38 6.02 10.81
N MET A 25 52.61 7.21 11.37
CA MET A 25 51.56 8.20 11.61
C MET A 25 50.90 8.70 10.30
N ALA A 26 51.72 8.95 9.26
CA ALA A 26 51.18 9.34 7.96
C ALA A 26 50.30 8.26 7.35
N VAL A 27 50.67 6.98 7.44
CA VAL A 27 49.89 5.84 6.97
C VAL A 27 48.56 5.71 7.76
N VAL A 28 48.63 5.86 9.10
CA VAL A 28 47.44 5.81 9.96
C VAL A 28 46.48 6.95 9.65
N ILE A 29 47.00 8.16 9.46
CA ILE A 29 46.17 9.35 9.08
C ILE A 29 45.53 9.14 7.69
N THR A 30 46.29 8.57 6.75
CA THR A 30 45.73 8.30 5.41
C THR A 30 44.60 7.25 5.46
N ILE A 31 44.81 6.17 6.23
CA ILE A 31 43.76 5.14 6.42
C ILE A 31 42.53 5.73 7.12
N PHE A 32 42.72 6.57 8.13
CA PHE A 32 41.60 7.24 8.82
C PHE A 32 40.87 8.24 7.90
N ALA A 33 41.60 8.98 7.06
CA ALA A 33 41.01 9.88 6.09
C ALA A 33 40.22 9.14 5.00
N THR A 34 40.71 8.00 4.51
CA THR A 34 39.99 7.15 3.53
C THR A 34 38.76 6.47 4.14
N LEU A 35 38.81 6.06 5.42
CA LEU A 35 37.66 5.53 6.14
C LEU A 35 36.59 6.62 6.39
N LEU A 36 37.02 7.84 6.77
CA LEU A 36 36.10 8.98 6.96
C LEU A 36 35.46 9.45 5.66
N THR A 37 36.20 9.47 4.55
CA THR A 37 35.64 9.83 3.24
C THR A 37 34.71 8.74 2.71
N GLY A 38 35.02 7.45 2.92
CA GLY A 38 34.15 6.33 2.58
C GLY A 38 32.85 6.33 3.40
N PHE A 39 32.94 6.63 4.70
CA PHE A 39 31.77 6.74 5.57
C PHE A 39 30.90 7.97 5.23
N SER A 40 31.53 9.10 4.88
CA SER A 40 30.81 10.31 4.44
C SER A 40 30.14 10.12 3.07
N ALA A 41 30.74 9.35 2.16
CA ALA A 41 30.16 9.02 0.88
C ALA A 41 28.97 8.05 1.04
N ALA A 42 29.09 7.04 1.91
CA ALA A 42 27.98 6.13 2.22
C ALA A 42 26.78 6.84 2.86
N LEU A 43 27.01 7.78 3.78
CA LEU A 43 25.97 8.61 4.37
C LEU A 43 25.34 9.59 3.37
N ALA A 44 26.10 10.07 2.38
CA ALA A 44 25.58 10.93 1.32
C ALA A 44 24.72 10.12 0.33
N GLU A 45 25.15 8.90 -0.04
CA GLU A 45 24.36 7.98 -0.87
C GLU A 45 23.08 7.52 -0.16
N GLU A 46 23.12 7.25 1.15
CA GLU A 46 21.95 6.88 1.94
C GLU A 46 20.95 8.05 2.05
N ASN A 47 21.45 9.30 2.21
CA ASN A 47 20.61 10.49 2.17
C ASN A 47 20.07 10.81 0.76
N ASP A 48 20.84 10.59 -0.30
CA ASP A 48 20.39 10.78 -1.69
C ASP A 48 19.34 9.71 -2.07
N LEU A 49 19.44 8.49 -1.54
CA LEU A 49 18.44 7.43 -1.70
C LEU A 49 17.15 7.75 -0.94
N ALA A 50 17.25 8.18 0.31
CA ALA A 50 16.08 8.63 1.10
C ALA A 50 15.33 9.80 0.43
N LEU A 51 16.09 10.70 -0.26
CA LEU A 51 15.50 11.77 -1.07
C LEU A 51 14.91 11.28 -2.40
N ALA A 52 15.37 10.14 -2.94
CA ALA A 52 14.88 9.60 -4.21
C ALA A 52 13.53 8.86 -4.06
N TYR A 53 13.23 8.31 -2.88
CA TYR A 53 11.92 7.70 -2.57
C TYR A 53 10.95 8.74 -1.98
N ALA A 54 11.43 9.91 -1.59
CA ALA A 54 10.61 10.94 -0.97
C ALA A 54 9.40 11.24 -1.85
N ASP A 55 8.22 10.96 -1.30
CA ASP A 55 6.91 11.32 -1.83
C ASP A 55 6.43 10.53 -3.07
N GLN A 56 6.91 9.28 -3.30
CA GLN A 56 6.38 8.41 -4.36
C GLN A 56 5.89 7.08 -3.80
N TYR A 57 4.63 6.73 -4.06
CA TYR A 57 3.93 5.62 -3.41
C TYR A 57 3.16 4.75 -4.40
N ILE A 58 2.83 3.52 -3.97
CA ILE A 58 1.93 2.59 -4.66
C ILE A 58 0.82 2.20 -3.70
N ASP A 59 -0.44 2.38 -4.10
CA ASP A 59 -1.61 1.96 -3.32
C ASP A 59 -2.33 0.79 -4.00
N LEU A 60 -2.32 -0.36 -3.37
CA LEU A 60 -2.95 -1.58 -3.88
C LEU A 60 -4.31 -1.87 -3.20
N HIS A 61 -4.70 -1.07 -2.19
CA HIS A 61 -5.92 -1.26 -1.43
C HIS A 61 -6.59 0.09 -1.14
N LEU A 62 -7.39 0.55 -2.10
CA LEU A 62 -8.09 1.83 -2.05
C LEU A 62 -9.52 1.66 -2.54
N HIS A 63 -10.51 1.86 -1.68
CA HIS A 63 -11.93 1.84 -2.04
C HIS A 63 -12.36 3.16 -2.69
N LEU A 64 -13.05 3.08 -3.83
CA LEU A 64 -13.50 4.26 -4.57
C LEU A 64 -14.46 5.13 -3.75
N ASP A 65 -15.45 4.50 -3.14
CA ASP A 65 -16.48 5.17 -2.31
C ASP A 65 -15.88 5.69 -1.01
N GLY A 66 -14.93 4.97 -0.43
CA GLY A 66 -14.16 5.40 0.75
C GLY A 66 -13.14 6.51 0.48
N ALA A 67 -12.79 6.74 -0.79
CA ALA A 67 -11.83 7.78 -1.19
C ALA A 67 -12.47 9.14 -1.50
N ILE A 68 -13.79 9.29 -1.34
CA ILE A 68 -14.51 10.55 -1.63
C ILE A 68 -14.26 11.58 -0.53
N THR A 69 -13.34 12.49 -0.78
CA THR A 69 -13.03 13.63 0.12
C THR A 69 -14.05 14.77 -0.04
N VAL A 70 -14.05 15.73 0.88
CA VAL A 70 -14.92 16.93 0.80
C VAL A 70 -14.80 17.66 -0.56
N PRO A 71 -13.60 17.96 -1.09
CA PRO A 71 -13.48 18.59 -2.40
C PRO A 71 -14.05 17.74 -3.54
N ILE A 72 -13.86 16.41 -3.50
CA ILE A 72 -14.39 15.50 -4.53
C ILE A 72 -15.91 15.43 -4.44
N ALA A 73 -16.49 15.29 -3.25
CA ALA A 73 -17.93 15.27 -3.05
C ALA A 73 -18.61 16.54 -3.59
N LYS A 74 -18.04 17.72 -3.35
CA LYS A 74 -18.54 18.99 -3.87
C LYS A 74 -18.50 19.05 -5.39
N GLN A 75 -17.39 18.61 -6.00
CA GLN A 75 -17.27 18.57 -7.47
C GLN A 75 -18.27 17.58 -8.07
N LEU A 76 -18.42 16.38 -7.51
CA LEU A 76 -19.40 15.40 -7.98
C LEU A 76 -20.84 15.90 -7.86
N ALA A 77 -21.16 16.59 -6.78
CA ALA A 77 -22.47 17.19 -6.58
C ALA A 77 -22.76 18.31 -7.59
N GLU A 78 -21.78 19.19 -7.84
CA GLU A 78 -21.89 20.26 -8.84
C GLU A 78 -22.10 19.71 -10.25
N ILE A 79 -21.27 18.73 -10.68
CA ILE A 79 -21.35 18.12 -12.01
C ILE A 79 -22.71 17.44 -12.24
N GLN A 80 -23.29 16.84 -11.21
CA GLN A 80 -24.56 16.11 -11.32
C GLN A 80 -25.77 16.97 -10.97
N GLY A 81 -25.58 18.21 -10.47
CA GLY A 81 -26.65 19.06 -9.99
C GLY A 81 -27.31 18.54 -8.69
N PHE A 82 -26.57 17.80 -7.88
CA PHE A 82 -27.04 17.27 -6.60
C PHE A 82 -26.84 18.29 -5.48
N GLN A 83 -27.75 18.25 -4.49
CA GLN A 83 -27.62 19.08 -3.30
C GLN A 83 -26.97 18.29 -2.17
N LEU A 84 -25.89 18.84 -1.64
CA LEU A 84 -25.26 18.34 -0.41
C LEU A 84 -26.00 18.89 0.82
N PRO A 85 -25.87 18.23 1.98
CA PRO A 85 -26.55 18.67 3.21
C PRO A 85 -26.08 20.04 3.70
N THR A 86 -24.93 20.51 3.27
CA THR A 86 -24.32 21.80 3.63
C THR A 86 -23.29 22.23 2.57
N ASP A 87 -23.08 23.55 2.45
CA ASP A 87 -22.05 24.16 1.61
C ASP A 87 -20.72 24.37 2.37
N SER A 88 -20.73 24.25 3.69
CA SER A 88 -19.55 24.40 4.53
C SER A 88 -18.69 23.15 4.49
N ASP A 89 -17.38 23.31 4.16
CA ASP A 89 -16.42 22.21 4.14
C ASP A 89 -16.29 21.57 5.52
N GLU A 90 -16.19 22.37 6.59
CA GLU A 90 -16.07 21.91 7.97
C GLU A 90 -17.29 21.08 8.44
N GLU A 91 -18.50 21.48 8.02
CA GLU A 91 -19.70 20.72 8.32
C GLU A 91 -19.82 19.47 7.45
N LEU A 92 -19.42 19.54 6.17
CA LEU A 92 -19.45 18.40 5.24
C LEU A 92 -18.47 17.32 5.65
N GLU A 93 -17.29 17.70 6.18
CA GLU A 93 -16.30 16.77 6.71
C GLU A 93 -16.90 15.87 7.82
N LYS A 94 -17.80 16.37 8.66
CA LYS A 94 -18.48 15.59 9.70
C LYS A 94 -19.41 14.49 9.14
N TYR A 95 -19.83 14.60 7.89
CA TYR A 95 -20.60 13.58 7.20
C TYR A 95 -19.73 12.57 6.46
N LEU A 96 -18.53 12.98 6.02
CA LEU A 96 -17.66 12.20 5.16
C LEU A 96 -16.52 11.52 5.92
N THR A 97 -16.16 12.03 7.10
CA THR A 97 -14.99 11.52 7.82
C THR A 97 -15.41 10.93 9.16
N VAL A 98 -14.80 9.80 9.50
CA VAL A 98 -15.00 9.10 10.77
C VAL A 98 -14.55 10.01 11.92
N PRO A 99 -15.41 10.31 12.90
CA PRO A 99 -15.01 11.12 14.03
C PRO A 99 -13.93 10.42 14.87
N PRO A 100 -12.98 11.17 15.48
CA PRO A 100 -11.90 10.58 16.27
C PRO A 100 -12.37 9.71 17.45
N ASP A 101 -13.60 9.94 17.90
CA ASP A 101 -14.24 9.19 18.99
C ASP A 101 -15.26 8.15 18.50
N CYS A 102 -15.19 7.74 17.23
CA CYS A 102 -16.04 6.71 16.64
C CYS A 102 -16.07 5.47 17.55
N LYS A 103 -17.29 5.06 17.93
CA LYS A 103 -17.50 3.96 18.89
C LYS A 103 -18.31 2.80 18.30
N SER A 104 -18.82 2.97 17.10
CA SER A 104 -19.70 1.98 16.53
C SER A 104 -19.50 1.84 15.01
N LEU A 105 -19.71 0.63 14.52
CA LEU A 105 -19.77 0.37 13.08
C LEU A 105 -20.79 1.26 12.36
N ASN A 106 -21.91 1.61 13.04
CA ASN A 106 -22.91 2.48 12.45
C ASN A 106 -22.40 3.91 12.22
N ASP A 107 -21.54 4.43 13.11
CA ASP A 107 -20.92 5.75 12.92
C ASP A 107 -19.95 5.73 11.75
N PHE A 108 -19.22 4.63 11.56
CA PHE A 108 -18.34 4.41 10.42
C PHE A 108 -19.15 4.31 9.10
N LEU A 109 -20.17 3.45 9.05
CA LEU A 109 -20.99 3.22 7.86
C LEU A 109 -21.77 4.47 7.41
N ARG A 110 -22.12 5.39 8.33
CA ARG A 110 -22.77 6.64 7.98
C ARG A 110 -21.93 7.51 7.04
N CYS A 111 -20.61 7.42 7.11
CA CYS A 111 -19.71 8.20 6.26
C CYS A 111 -19.82 7.81 4.78
N PHE A 112 -20.36 6.62 4.47
CA PHE A 112 -20.61 6.16 3.11
C PHE A 112 -21.97 6.65 2.52
N GLU A 113 -22.83 7.34 3.29
CA GLU A 113 -24.15 7.75 2.79
C GLU A 113 -24.04 8.77 1.64
N ILE A 114 -23.17 9.78 1.78
CA ILE A 114 -22.95 10.79 0.71
C ILE A 114 -22.22 10.16 -0.49
N PRO A 115 -21.09 9.45 -0.34
CA PRO A 115 -20.48 8.73 -1.45
C PRO A 115 -21.46 7.79 -2.14
N GLY A 116 -22.18 6.96 -1.38
CA GLY A 116 -23.18 6.04 -1.91
C GLY A 116 -24.31 6.71 -2.68
N TYR A 117 -24.66 7.97 -2.37
CA TYR A 117 -25.62 8.76 -3.13
C TYR A 117 -25.03 9.35 -4.41
N LEU A 118 -23.80 9.88 -4.34
CA LEU A 118 -23.13 10.53 -5.47
C LEU A 118 -22.72 9.56 -6.58
N LEU A 119 -22.55 8.28 -6.27
CA LEU A 119 -22.05 7.26 -7.17
C LEU A 119 -23.14 6.39 -7.83
N GLN A 120 -24.42 6.83 -7.85
CA GLN A 120 -25.53 6.08 -8.47
C GLN A 120 -25.74 6.37 -9.95
N THR A 121 -24.92 7.20 -10.58
CA THR A 121 -25.05 7.54 -12.00
C THR A 121 -23.76 7.22 -12.76
N PRO A 122 -23.83 6.94 -14.08
CA PRO A 122 -22.62 6.75 -14.89
C PRO A 122 -21.67 7.96 -14.84
N VAL A 123 -22.23 9.19 -14.81
CA VAL A 123 -21.45 10.43 -14.70
C VAL A 123 -20.74 10.48 -13.33
N GLY A 124 -21.46 10.18 -12.25
CA GLY A 124 -20.91 10.17 -10.90
C GLY A 124 -19.74 9.19 -10.76
N LEU A 125 -19.90 7.95 -11.25
CA LEU A 125 -18.84 6.94 -11.20
C LEU A 125 -17.63 7.30 -12.05
N ARG A 126 -17.84 7.75 -13.31
CA ARG A 126 -16.74 8.17 -14.17
C ARG A 126 -15.93 9.30 -13.55
N GLU A 127 -16.60 10.36 -13.11
CA GLU A 127 -15.92 11.50 -12.50
C GLU A 127 -15.28 11.13 -11.15
N ALA A 128 -15.88 10.24 -10.36
CA ALA A 128 -15.30 9.78 -9.10
C ALA A 128 -13.96 9.08 -9.33
N VAL A 129 -13.89 8.12 -10.26
CA VAL A 129 -12.62 7.42 -10.58
C VAL A 129 -11.57 8.43 -11.04
N ARG A 130 -11.91 9.35 -11.96
CA ARG A 130 -10.98 10.38 -12.42
C ARG A 130 -10.50 11.27 -11.28
N LEU A 131 -11.42 11.82 -10.48
CA LEU A 131 -11.10 12.76 -9.40
C LEU A 131 -10.29 12.09 -8.28
N VAL A 132 -10.62 10.86 -7.89
CA VAL A 132 -9.87 10.09 -6.91
C VAL A 132 -8.47 9.81 -7.44
N ALA A 133 -8.34 9.33 -8.68
CA ALA A 133 -7.03 9.07 -9.29
C ALA A 133 -6.17 10.34 -9.37
N ASP A 134 -6.74 11.48 -9.80
CA ASP A 134 -6.03 12.76 -9.86
C ASP A 134 -5.62 13.25 -8.46
N ASN A 135 -6.48 13.05 -7.46
CA ASN A 135 -6.21 13.42 -6.06
C ASN A 135 -5.02 12.64 -5.50
N ILE A 136 -5.02 11.30 -5.59
CA ILE A 136 -3.93 10.48 -5.06
C ILE A 136 -2.64 10.68 -5.86
N LYS A 137 -2.70 10.90 -7.17
CA LYS A 137 -1.55 11.30 -7.99
C LYS A 137 -0.90 12.57 -7.46
N SER A 138 -1.71 13.58 -7.11
CA SER A 138 -1.21 14.84 -6.54
C SER A 138 -0.50 14.67 -5.18
N GLN A 139 -0.75 13.54 -4.51
CA GLN A 139 -0.15 13.14 -3.23
C GLN A 139 1.06 12.19 -3.40
N GLY A 140 1.59 12.05 -4.63
CA GLY A 140 2.76 11.23 -4.90
C GLY A 140 2.47 9.77 -5.23
N VAL A 141 1.21 9.34 -5.33
CA VAL A 141 0.91 7.97 -5.79
C VAL A 141 1.23 7.86 -7.29
N VAL A 142 2.08 6.91 -7.65
CA VAL A 142 2.53 6.67 -9.04
C VAL A 142 1.82 5.49 -9.68
N TYR A 143 1.18 4.62 -8.87
CA TYR A 143 0.35 3.51 -9.32
C TYR A 143 -0.69 3.17 -8.24
N ALA A 144 -1.91 2.85 -8.66
CA ALA A 144 -2.98 2.43 -7.74
C ALA A 144 -3.85 1.31 -8.33
N GLU A 145 -4.45 0.52 -7.44
CA GLU A 145 -5.53 -0.41 -7.76
C GLU A 145 -6.78 0.02 -6.99
N ILE A 146 -7.67 0.74 -7.68
CA ILE A 146 -8.90 1.29 -7.12
C ILE A 146 -9.97 0.20 -7.16
N ARG A 147 -10.56 -0.11 -6.00
CA ARG A 147 -11.59 -1.14 -5.89
C ARG A 147 -12.97 -0.53 -5.59
N PHE A 148 -14.01 -1.18 -6.08
CA PHE A 148 -15.40 -0.82 -5.78
C PHE A 148 -16.33 -2.02 -6.02
N ALA A 149 -17.52 -1.99 -5.40
CA ALA A 149 -18.55 -3.02 -5.57
C ALA A 149 -19.60 -2.55 -6.58
N PRO A 150 -19.60 -3.03 -7.85
CA PRO A 150 -20.53 -2.55 -8.87
C PRO A 150 -22.00 -2.69 -8.45
N GLN A 151 -22.33 -3.74 -7.71
CA GLN A 151 -23.68 -4.03 -7.20
C GLN A 151 -24.24 -2.95 -6.25
N PHE A 152 -23.37 -2.10 -5.63
CA PHE A 152 -23.82 -1.03 -4.75
C PHE A 152 -24.21 0.26 -5.49
N HIS A 153 -23.98 0.33 -6.79
CA HIS A 153 -24.24 1.49 -7.63
C HIS A 153 -25.44 1.32 -8.58
N THR A 154 -26.36 0.41 -8.23
CA THR A 154 -27.52 0.05 -9.09
C THR A 154 -28.86 0.61 -8.59
N LYS A 155 -28.87 1.40 -7.53
CA LYS A 155 -30.11 1.85 -6.86
C LYS A 155 -30.99 2.76 -7.74
N ASP A 156 -30.37 3.55 -8.62
CA ASP A 156 -31.09 4.46 -9.52
C ASP A 156 -31.26 3.88 -10.94
N GLY A 157 -31.17 2.54 -11.06
CA GLY A 157 -31.47 1.79 -12.29
C GLY A 157 -30.27 1.53 -13.21
N MET A 158 -29.07 1.97 -12.82
CA MET A 158 -27.82 1.57 -13.48
C MET A 158 -27.58 0.08 -13.24
N THR A 159 -27.13 -0.65 -14.24
CA THR A 159 -26.70 -2.04 -14.12
C THR A 159 -25.27 -2.12 -13.59
N GLN A 160 -24.84 -3.26 -13.05
CA GLN A 160 -23.43 -3.48 -12.68
C GLN A 160 -22.50 -3.26 -13.88
N GLU A 161 -22.90 -3.70 -15.07
CA GLU A 161 -22.11 -3.51 -16.28
C GLU A 161 -21.93 -2.03 -16.64
N GLU A 162 -23.00 -1.23 -16.59
CA GLU A 162 -22.92 0.22 -16.82
C GLU A 162 -22.04 0.93 -15.78
N ALA A 163 -22.07 0.47 -14.51
CA ALA A 163 -21.19 0.96 -13.47
C ALA A 163 -19.70 0.67 -13.80
N ILE A 164 -19.37 -0.55 -14.24
CA ILE A 164 -18.03 -0.92 -14.65
C ILE A 164 -17.57 -0.11 -15.86
N GLN A 165 -18.44 0.07 -16.87
CA GLN A 165 -18.10 0.86 -18.05
C GLN A 165 -17.83 2.33 -17.72
N ALA A 166 -18.65 2.94 -16.84
CA ALA A 166 -18.42 4.29 -16.36
C ALA A 166 -17.10 4.44 -15.62
N ALA A 167 -16.78 3.50 -14.73
CA ALA A 167 -15.50 3.48 -14.02
C ALA A 167 -14.31 3.36 -14.98
N LEU A 168 -14.40 2.49 -15.99
CA LEU A 168 -13.38 2.32 -17.03
C LEU A 168 -13.20 3.58 -17.89
N GLU A 169 -14.28 4.35 -18.14
CA GLU A 169 -14.17 5.65 -18.81
C GLU A 169 -13.39 6.65 -17.95
N GLY A 170 -13.73 6.77 -16.66
CA GLY A 170 -13.00 7.63 -15.72
C GLY A 170 -11.52 7.28 -15.60
N LEU A 171 -11.19 5.98 -15.62
CA LEU A 171 -9.81 5.51 -15.60
C LEU A 171 -9.00 5.98 -16.82
N LYS A 172 -9.63 6.12 -17.99
CA LYS A 172 -8.97 6.61 -19.20
C LYS A 172 -8.74 8.13 -19.21
N GLU A 173 -9.43 8.86 -18.34
CA GLU A 173 -9.38 10.33 -18.28
C GLU A 173 -8.34 10.86 -17.28
N THR A 174 -7.70 9.99 -16.51
CA THR A 174 -6.57 10.33 -15.62
C THR A 174 -5.23 9.99 -16.24
N GLU A 175 -4.20 10.70 -15.80
CA GLU A 175 -2.80 10.36 -16.15
C GLU A 175 -2.15 9.40 -15.14
N LEU A 176 -2.81 9.07 -14.02
CA LEU A 176 -2.30 8.09 -13.08
C LEU A 176 -2.31 6.71 -13.75
N LYS A 177 -1.23 5.96 -13.60
CA LYS A 177 -1.27 4.52 -13.89
C LYS A 177 -2.12 3.84 -12.82
N ALA A 178 -3.29 3.35 -13.20
CA ALA A 178 -4.18 2.69 -12.26
C ALA A 178 -4.98 1.57 -12.92
N ASN A 179 -5.43 0.63 -12.10
CA ASN A 179 -6.29 -0.48 -12.47
C ASN A 179 -7.53 -0.53 -11.59
N LEU A 180 -8.55 -1.28 -12.00
CA LEU A 180 -9.77 -1.52 -11.23
C LEU A 180 -9.82 -2.94 -10.70
N ILE A 181 -10.29 -3.09 -9.45
CA ILE A 181 -10.65 -4.36 -8.83
C ILE A 181 -12.15 -4.32 -8.53
N LEU A 182 -12.89 -5.37 -8.93
CA LEU A 182 -14.33 -5.44 -8.68
C LEU A 182 -14.61 -6.23 -7.39
N CYS A 183 -15.26 -5.59 -6.42
CA CYS A 183 -15.58 -6.23 -5.15
C CYS A 183 -16.87 -7.07 -5.26
N CYS A 184 -16.77 -8.34 -4.95
CA CYS A 184 -17.89 -9.14 -4.45
C CYS A 184 -18.14 -8.76 -2.99
N MET A 185 -19.39 -8.81 -2.54
CA MET A 185 -19.76 -8.34 -1.20
C MET A 185 -20.25 -9.46 -0.31
N ARG A 186 -19.71 -9.50 0.90
CA ARG A 186 -20.24 -10.34 1.98
C ARG A 186 -21.63 -9.87 2.36
N GLY A 187 -22.55 -10.79 2.60
CA GLY A 187 -23.90 -10.45 3.04
C GLY A 187 -24.95 -11.43 2.53
N ASP A 188 -26.09 -11.48 3.23
CA ASP A 188 -27.23 -12.29 2.82
C ASP A 188 -27.84 -11.74 1.52
N GLY A 189 -28.12 -12.64 0.57
CA GLY A 189 -28.79 -12.28 -0.68
C GLY A 189 -27.91 -11.64 -1.75
N ASN A 190 -26.58 -11.58 -1.53
CA ASN A 190 -25.62 -11.05 -2.49
C ASN A 190 -25.15 -12.09 -3.52
N ASP A 191 -25.53 -13.35 -3.42
CA ASP A 191 -24.99 -14.44 -4.23
C ASP A 191 -25.13 -14.18 -5.74
N ALA A 192 -26.34 -13.80 -6.18
CA ALA A 192 -26.59 -13.52 -7.60
C ALA A 192 -25.81 -12.31 -8.12
N GLN A 193 -25.72 -11.25 -7.31
CA GLN A 193 -24.94 -10.05 -7.65
C GLN A 193 -23.45 -10.34 -7.68
N ASN A 194 -22.96 -11.14 -6.75
CA ASN A 194 -21.56 -11.58 -6.72
C ASN A 194 -21.21 -12.45 -7.94
N GLU A 195 -22.11 -13.37 -8.33
CA GLU A 195 -21.93 -14.17 -9.55
C GLU A 195 -21.88 -13.28 -10.80
N GLU A 196 -22.76 -12.28 -10.92
CA GLU A 196 -22.75 -11.30 -11.99
C GLU A 196 -21.44 -10.49 -11.98
N THR A 197 -20.95 -10.06 -10.80
CA THR A 197 -19.66 -9.36 -10.67
C THR A 197 -18.50 -10.21 -11.22
N ILE A 198 -18.45 -11.52 -10.90
CA ILE A 198 -17.43 -12.44 -11.43
C ILE A 198 -17.54 -12.58 -12.96
N GLU A 199 -18.75 -12.72 -13.51
CA GLU A 199 -18.96 -12.84 -14.95
C GLU A 199 -18.56 -11.57 -15.70
N LEU A 200 -18.89 -10.41 -15.14
CA LEU A 200 -18.48 -9.11 -15.67
C LEU A 200 -16.97 -8.88 -15.54
N ALA A 201 -16.37 -9.30 -14.43
CA ALA A 201 -14.91 -9.26 -14.27
C ALA A 201 -14.24 -10.08 -15.37
N ALA A 202 -14.72 -11.30 -15.66
CA ALA A 202 -14.20 -12.12 -16.73
C ALA A 202 -14.34 -11.46 -18.12
N LYS A 203 -15.47 -10.77 -18.34
CA LYS A 203 -15.75 -10.06 -19.61
C LYS A 203 -14.83 -8.87 -19.85
N TYR A 204 -14.48 -8.15 -18.79
CA TYR A 204 -13.66 -6.91 -18.86
C TYR A 204 -12.21 -7.12 -18.43
N LEU A 205 -11.80 -8.36 -18.13
CA LEU A 205 -10.46 -8.68 -17.65
C LEU A 205 -9.39 -8.28 -18.65
N VAL A 206 -8.42 -7.51 -18.17
CA VAL A 206 -7.20 -7.13 -18.91
C VAL A 206 -5.98 -7.29 -17.99
N GLU A 207 -4.79 -7.27 -18.58
CA GLU A 207 -3.55 -7.34 -17.78
C GLU A 207 -3.16 -5.99 -17.19
N ASP A 208 -3.64 -4.87 -17.76
CA ASP A 208 -3.32 -3.49 -17.33
C ASP A 208 -4.28 -2.48 -17.94
N GLY A 209 -4.51 -1.35 -17.26
CA GLY A 209 -5.34 -0.25 -17.74
C GLY A 209 -6.86 -0.54 -17.72
N GLY A 210 -7.33 -1.39 -16.82
CA GLY A 210 -8.73 -1.75 -16.72
C GLY A 210 -9.05 -2.63 -15.53
N VAL A 211 -10.00 -3.57 -15.68
CA VAL A 211 -10.34 -4.56 -14.65
C VAL A 211 -9.27 -5.65 -14.65
N VAL A 212 -8.56 -5.80 -13.53
CA VAL A 212 -7.43 -6.75 -13.41
C VAL A 212 -7.67 -7.86 -12.41
N ALA A 213 -8.64 -7.71 -11.50
CA ALA A 213 -8.90 -8.67 -10.44
C ALA A 213 -10.32 -8.50 -9.86
N VAL A 214 -10.68 -9.42 -8.98
CA VAL A 214 -11.82 -9.30 -8.08
C VAL A 214 -11.38 -9.36 -6.63
N ASP A 215 -12.27 -8.90 -5.73
CA ASP A 215 -12.07 -8.92 -4.29
C ASP A 215 -13.31 -9.46 -3.59
N LEU A 216 -13.21 -9.79 -2.31
CA LEU A 216 -14.31 -10.06 -1.40
C LEU A 216 -14.23 -9.09 -0.22
N ALA A 217 -15.14 -8.14 -0.15
CA ALA A 217 -15.20 -7.12 0.90
C ALA A 217 -16.48 -7.20 1.74
N GLY A 218 -16.58 -6.39 2.80
CA GLY A 218 -17.73 -6.30 3.69
C GLY A 218 -17.57 -7.05 5.01
N ALA A 219 -18.67 -7.31 5.71
CA ALA A 219 -18.71 -7.73 7.11
C ALA A 219 -18.12 -9.14 7.36
N GLU A 220 -16.79 -9.23 7.43
CA GLU A 220 -16.05 -10.48 7.60
C GLU A 220 -16.48 -11.28 8.84
N ALA A 221 -16.68 -10.58 9.97
CA ALA A 221 -17.06 -11.23 11.23
C ALA A 221 -18.43 -11.91 11.20
N LEU A 222 -19.33 -11.45 10.32
CA LEU A 222 -20.70 -11.98 10.18
C LEU A 222 -20.81 -13.02 9.07
N TYR A 223 -19.99 -12.89 8.03
CA TYR A 223 -20.04 -13.74 6.83
C TYR A 223 -18.65 -14.32 6.57
N PRO A 224 -18.33 -15.50 7.16
CA PRO A 224 -17.02 -16.13 7.10
C PRO A 224 -16.55 -16.38 5.66
N THR A 225 -15.25 -16.23 5.43
CA THR A 225 -14.61 -16.43 4.12
C THR A 225 -14.91 -17.82 3.54
N GLU A 226 -15.02 -18.84 4.38
CA GLU A 226 -15.36 -20.23 3.97
C GLU A 226 -16.63 -20.31 3.10
N ASN A 227 -17.62 -19.46 3.35
CA ASN A 227 -18.90 -19.47 2.64
C ASN A 227 -18.78 -19.09 1.16
N TYR A 228 -17.68 -18.45 0.75
CA TYR A 228 -17.46 -17.96 -0.62
C TYR A 228 -16.59 -18.88 -1.47
N ARG A 229 -16.35 -20.13 -1.03
CA ARG A 229 -15.53 -21.13 -1.73
C ARG A 229 -15.93 -21.34 -3.18
N GLU A 230 -17.23 -21.54 -3.45
CA GLU A 230 -17.74 -21.78 -4.80
C GLU A 230 -17.60 -20.55 -5.70
N LEU A 231 -17.80 -19.35 -5.15
CA LEU A 231 -17.63 -18.08 -5.88
C LEU A 231 -16.18 -17.93 -6.39
N PHE A 232 -15.20 -18.17 -5.52
CA PHE A 232 -13.79 -18.07 -5.89
C PHE A 232 -13.26 -19.27 -6.67
N ALA A 233 -13.93 -20.44 -6.58
CA ALA A 233 -13.68 -21.53 -7.51
C ALA A 233 -14.06 -21.12 -8.94
N LYS A 234 -15.22 -20.46 -9.13
CA LYS A 234 -15.63 -19.88 -10.43
C LYS A 234 -14.65 -18.83 -10.94
N ALA A 235 -14.21 -17.89 -10.08
CA ALA A 235 -13.21 -16.88 -10.47
C ALA A 235 -11.91 -17.53 -10.96
N ARG A 236 -11.43 -18.56 -10.25
CA ARG A 236 -10.23 -19.30 -10.63
C ARG A 236 -10.41 -20.07 -11.96
N GLU A 237 -11.56 -20.70 -12.19
CA GLU A 237 -11.86 -21.39 -13.45
C GLU A 237 -11.88 -20.43 -14.64
N LEU A 238 -12.32 -19.18 -14.42
CA LEU A 238 -12.32 -18.12 -15.42
C LEU A 238 -10.95 -17.42 -15.56
N GLY A 239 -9.96 -17.82 -14.76
CA GLY A 239 -8.60 -17.25 -14.81
C GLY A 239 -8.48 -15.84 -14.23
N ILE A 240 -9.46 -15.39 -13.43
CA ILE A 240 -9.47 -14.06 -12.84
C ILE A 240 -8.55 -14.04 -11.60
N PRO A 241 -7.54 -13.17 -11.52
CA PRO A 241 -6.80 -12.93 -10.29
C PRO A 241 -7.73 -12.40 -9.19
N PHE A 242 -7.39 -12.67 -7.92
CA PHE A 242 -8.19 -12.12 -6.82
C PHE A 242 -7.39 -11.86 -5.55
N VAL A 243 -7.85 -10.89 -4.81
CA VAL A 243 -7.54 -10.58 -3.43
C VAL A 243 -8.79 -10.90 -2.59
N ILE A 244 -8.62 -11.14 -1.29
CA ILE A 244 -9.74 -11.35 -0.36
C ILE A 244 -9.43 -10.58 0.92
N HIS A 245 -10.35 -9.70 1.37
CA HIS A 245 -10.31 -9.16 2.72
C HIS A 245 -10.42 -10.31 3.71
N ALA A 246 -9.41 -10.54 4.50
CA ALA A 246 -9.38 -11.62 5.48
C ALA A 246 -8.39 -11.31 6.61
N GLY A 247 -8.72 -11.75 7.82
CA GLY A 247 -7.89 -11.53 9.00
C GLY A 247 -7.90 -10.07 9.47
N GLU A 248 -8.98 -9.37 9.23
CA GLU A 248 -9.31 -8.06 9.78
C GLU A 248 -10.29 -8.21 10.95
N ALA A 249 -11.58 -8.34 10.65
CA ALA A 249 -12.63 -8.53 11.65
C ALA A 249 -12.77 -10.00 12.11
N ALA A 250 -12.33 -10.97 11.29
CA ALA A 250 -12.20 -12.36 11.68
C ALA A 250 -10.74 -12.76 11.92
N GLY A 251 -10.51 -13.93 12.52
CA GLY A 251 -9.16 -14.42 12.88
C GLY A 251 -8.37 -15.01 11.70
N ALA A 252 -7.21 -15.57 12.01
CA ALA A 252 -6.26 -16.16 11.05
C ALA A 252 -6.88 -17.23 10.13
N GLU A 253 -7.90 -17.95 10.58
CA GLU A 253 -8.57 -18.99 9.79
C GLU A 253 -9.22 -18.42 8.52
N SER A 254 -9.73 -17.18 8.56
CA SER A 254 -10.24 -16.47 7.38
C SER A 254 -9.17 -16.34 6.29
N VAL A 255 -7.94 -16.01 6.69
CA VAL A 255 -6.78 -15.94 5.79
C VAL A 255 -6.41 -17.31 5.23
N ARG A 256 -6.50 -18.37 6.06
CA ARG A 256 -6.28 -19.74 5.62
C ARG A 256 -7.22 -20.09 4.45
N TYR A 257 -8.52 -19.85 4.59
CA TYR A 257 -9.49 -20.11 3.52
C TYR A 257 -9.20 -19.30 2.26
N ALA A 258 -8.89 -18.02 2.40
CA ALA A 258 -8.54 -17.17 1.25
C ALA A 258 -7.34 -17.73 0.46
N ILE A 259 -6.30 -18.20 1.15
CA ILE A 259 -5.12 -18.84 0.53
C ILE A 259 -5.50 -20.18 -0.12
N GLU A 260 -6.33 -21.00 0.53
CA GLU A 260 -6.82 -22.25 -0.04
C GLU A 260 -7.63 -22.03 -1.32
N PHE A 261 -8.39 -20.94 -1.42
CA PHE A 261 -9.11 -20.57 -2.64
C PHE A 261 -8.17 -20.18 -3.77
N GLY A 262 -6.96 -19.73 -3.43
CA GLY A 262 -5.91 -19.36 -4.38
C GLY A 262 -5.66 -17.86 -4.47
N ALA A 263 -6.11 -17.08 -3.47
CA ALA A 263 -5.83 -15.67 -3.39
C ALA A 263 -4.31 -15.40 -3.49
N LYS A 264 -3.94 -14.40 -4.26
CA LYS A 264 -2.54 -13.98 -4.44
C LYS A 264 -2.15 -12.91 -3.43
N ARG A 265 -3.12 -12.16 -2.96
CA ARG A 265 -2.99 -11.13 -1.94
C ARG A 265 -4.14 -11.29 -0.94
N ILE A 266 -3.92 -10.78 0.25
CA ILE A 266 -4.90 -10.72 1.33
C ILE A 266 -5.09 -9.27 1.71
N GLY A 267 -6.33 -8.77 1.62
CA GLY A 267 -6.68 -7.48 2.20
C GLY A 267 -6.51 -7.57 3.72
N HIS A 268 -5.79 -6.64 4.31
CA HIS A 268 -5.39 -6.55 5.71
C HIS A 268 -4.47 -7.69 6.19
N GLY A 269 -5.00 -8.84 6.56
CA GLY A 269 -4.22 -9.95 7.09
C GLY A 269 -3.61 -9.68 8.47
N VAL A 270 -4.10 -8.69 9.21
CA VAL A 270 -3.52 -8.21 10.47
C VAL A 270 -3.43 -9.32 11.50
N ARG A 271 -4.46 -10.19 11.57
CA ARG A 271 -4.63 -11.18 12.63
C ARG A 271 -4.01 -12.55 12.35
N ILE A 272 -3.14 -12.69 11.34
CA ILE A 272 -2.46 -13.98 11.09
C ILE A 272 -1.60 -14.44 12.27
N PHE A 273 -1.13 -13.51 13.14
CA PHE A 273 -0.34 -13.84 14.33
C PHE A 273 -1.06 -14.74 15.33
N GLU A 274 -2.39 -14.85 15.26
CA GLU A 274 -3.21 -15.70 16.13
C GLU A 274 -2.98 -17.20 15.88
N ASP A 275 -2.49 -17.57 14.68
CA ASP A 275 -2.21 -18.96 14.31
C ASP A 275 -0.84 -19.08 13.61
N PRO A 276 0.17 -19.67 14.29
CA PRO A 276 1.50 -19.87 13.72
C PRO A 276 1.52 -20.72 12.43
N GLU A 277 0.53 -21.62 12.23
CA GLU A 277 0.42 -22.40 11.01
C GLU A 277 -0.01 -21.53 9.83
N VAL A 278 -0.89 -20.55 10.07
CA VAL A 278 -1.29 -19.58 9.04
C VAL A 278 -0.13 -18.65 8.71
N VAL A 279 0.64 -18.18 9.69
CA VAL A 279 1.88 -17.43 9.45
C VAL A 279 2.83 -18.23 8.55
N ALA A 280 3.04 -19.51 8.86
CA ALA A 280 3.89 -20.38 8.04
C ALA A 280 3.32 -20.56 6.62
N LEU A 281 2.01 -20.71 6.48
CA LEU A 281 1.32 -20.86 5.21
C LEU A 281 1.45 -19.60 4.32
N VAL A 282 1.26 -18.41 4.89
CA VAL A 282 1.45 -17.11 4.19
C VAL A 282 2.87 -17.03 3.62
N LYS A 283 3.88 -17.37 4.43
CA LYS A 283 5.30 -17.38 4.02
C LYS A 283 5.56 -18.43 2.93
N GLU A 284 5.09 -19.66 3.11
CA GLU A 284 5.29 -20.75 2.15
C GLU A 284 4.70 -20.41 0.78
N LYS A 285 3.49 -19.84 0.77
CA LYS A 285 2.79 -19.47 -0.48
C LYS A 285 3.26 -18.14 -1.07
N GLY A 286 4.03 -17.36 -0.32
CA GLY A 286 4.51 -16.05 -0.75
C GLY A 286 3.39 -15.05 -1.00
N VAL A 287 2.29 -15.17 -0.26
CA VAL A 287 1.13 -14.27 -0.35
C VAL A 287 1.48 -12.93 0.26
N THR A 288 1.05 -11.84 -0.35
CA THR A 288 1.26 -10.49 0.14
C THR A 288 0.06 -10.02 0.96
N LEU A 289 0.31 -9.37 2.11
CA LEU A 289 -0.71 -8.74 2.94
C LEU A 289 -0.80 -7.25 2.62
N GLU A 290 -2.01 -6.77 2.32
CA GLU A 290 -2.30 -5.35 2.05
C GLU A 290 -2.71 -4.68 3.36
N MET A 291 -1.75 -4.20 4.14
CA MET A 291 -2.00 -3.67 5.48
C MET A 291 -2.35 -2.19 5.43
N CYS A 292 -3.37 -1.79 6.23
CA CYS A 292 -3.97 -0.46 6.27
C CYS A 292 -3.98 0.06 7.71
N PRO A 293 -2.88 0.68 8.19
CA PRO A 293 -2.72 1.03 9.62
C PRO A 293 -3.83 1.90 10.19
N THR A 294 -4.19 3.00 9.52
CA THR A 294 -5.24 3.92 9.98
C THR A 294 -6.60 3.23 10.03
N SER A 295 -6.98 2.51 8.97
CA SER A 295 -8.21 1.71 8.92
C SER A 295 -8.28 0.74 10.10
N ASN A 296 -7.24 -0.07 10.29
CA ASN A 296 -7.22 -1.09 11.33
C ASN A 296 -7.25 -0.51 12.76
N ALA A 297 -6.78 0.71 12.96
CA ALA A 297 -6.95 1.42 14.23
C ALA A 297 -8.38 1.96 14.40
N GLN A 298 -8.97 2.55 13.36
CA GLN A 298 -10.33 3.11 13.42
C GLN A 298 -11.41 2.03 13.51
N THR A 299 -11.23 0.89 12.83
CA THR A 299 -12.13 -0.28 12.91
C THR A 299 -11.91 -1.13 14.17
N ARG A 300 -10.95 -0.74 15.03
CA ARG A 300 -10.64 -1.44 16.30
C ARG A 300 -10.11 -2.86 16.11
N VAL A 301 -9.47 -3.14 15.02
CA VAL A 301 -8.68 -4.37 14.83
C VAL A 301 -7.49 -4.40 15.77
N ILE A 302 -6.95 -3.22 16.06
CA ILE A 302 -5.91 -2.98 17.06
C ILE A 302 -6.35 -1.88 18.03
N ASP A 303 -5.97 -2.02 19.29
CA ASP A 303 -6.24 -0.99 20.33
C ASP A 303 -5.12 0.07 20.41
N ASN A 304 -3.91 -0.30 20.01
CA ASN A 304 -2.73 0.56 20.12
C ASN A 304 -1.83 0.39 18.88
N MET A 305 -1.54 1.49 18.18
CA MET A 305 -0.69 1.48 16.98
C MET A 305 0.71 0.90 17.24
N SER A 306 1.26 1.07 18.45
CA SER A 306 2.57 0.47 18.78
C SER A 306 2.59 -1.07 18.80
N GLU A 307 1.42 -1.72 18.73
CA GLU A 307 1.25 -3.17 18.65
C GLU A 307 0.94 -3.65 17.22
N TYR A 308 0.85 -2.73 16.26
CA TYR A 308 0.54 -3.07 14.87
C TYR A 308 1.61 -4.01 14.28
N PRO A 309 1.22 -5.17 13.72
CA PRO A 309 2.18 -6.25 13.47
C PRO A 309 3.00 -6.10 12.19
N LEU A 310 2.81 -5.02 11.39
CA LEU A 310 3.42 -4.86 10.07
C LEU A 310 4.94 -5.07 10.11
N MET A 311 5.64 -4.35 11.00
CA MET A 311 7.10 -4.43 11.08
C MET A 311 7.57 -5.82 11.47
N LYS A 312 6.85 -6.48 12.39
CA LYS A 312 7.14 -7.86 12.77
C LYS A 312 6.99 -8.81 11.57
N TYR A 313 5.94 -8.63 10.75
CA TYR A 313 5.74 -9.44 9.56
C TYR A 313 6.82 -9.20 8.52
N LEU A 314 7.21 -7.95 8.32
CA LEU A 314 8.31 -7.57 7.43
C LEU A 314 9.64 -8.22 7.87
N ASP A 315 9.98 -8.12 9.15
CA ASP A 315 11.20 -8.71 9.73
C ASP A 315 11.18 -10.26 9.67
N ASP A 316 10.00 -10.86 9.79
CA ASP A 316 9.78 -12.31 9.62
C ASP A 316 9.85 -12.75 8.14
N GLY A 317 10.03 -11.83 7.20
CA GLY A 317 10.11 -12.09 5.75
C GLY A 317 8.75 -12.37 5.09
N ILE A 318 7.65 -11.92 5.69
CA ILE A 318 6.32 -11.90 5.08
C ILE A 318 6.24 -10.66 4.16
N LYS A 319 5.72 -10.84 2.96
CA LYS A 319 5.48 -9.72 2.06
C LYS A 319 4.30 -8.90 2.56
N VAL A 320 4.54 -7.65 2.89
CA VAL A 320 3.52 -6.68 3.32
C VAL A 320 3.61 -5.43 2.46
N THR A 321 2.48 -4.75 2.25
CA THR A 321 2.38 -3.43 1.63
C THR A 321 1.65 -2.48 2.56
N LEU A 322 1.88 -1.16 2.42
CA LEU A 322 1.11 -0.11 3.06
C LEU A 322 0.08 0.44 2.09
N ASN A 323 -1.15 0.63 2.56
CA ASN A 323 -2.27 1.06 1.76
C ASN A 323 -3.20 1.94 2.58
N THR A 324 -4.11 2.67 1.91
CA THR A 324 -4.98 3.64 2.56
C THR A 324 -6.37 3.12 2.93
N ASP A 325 -6.89 2.12 2.21
CA ASP A 325 -8.26 1.60 2.36
C ASP A 325 -9.33 2.66 2.01
N ASP A 326 -9.96 3.30 2.98
CA ASP A 326 -11.01 4.30 2.84
C ASP A 326 -10.47 5.72 3.13
N MET A 327 -9.45 6.17 2.38
CA MET A 327 -8.65 7.36 2.68
C MET A 327 -9.44 8.64 2.98
N GLY A 328 -10.55 8.85 2.28
CA GLY A 328 -11.42 10.02 2.47
C GLY A 328 -12.21 9.94 3.76
N ILE A 329 -12.78 8.76 4.04
CA ILE A 329 -13.53 8.48 5.26
C ILE A 329 -12.63 8.45 6.48
N GLU A 330 -11.45 7.90 6.36
CA GLU A 330 -10.48 7.75 7.45
C GLU A 330 -9.65 9.01 7.69
N GLY A 331 -9.68 9.96 6.76
CA GLY A 331 -8.92 11.20 6.84
C GLY A 331 -7.41 10.97 6.74
N THR A 332 -6.98 10.00 5.93
CA THR A 332 -5.57 9.62 5.77
C THR A 332 -5.06 9.81 4.34
N THR A 333 -3.78 9.62 4.15
CA THR A 333 -3.10 9.56 2.85
C THR A 333 -2.02 8.49 2.93
N LEU A 334 -1.57 7.98 1.79
CA LEU A 334 -0.51 6.97 1.81
C LEU A 334 0.79 7.50 2.44
N ALA A 335 1.13 8.76 2.20
CA ALA A 335 2.23 9.44 2.91
C ALA A 335 2.04 9.43 4.43
N ASN A 336 0.80 9.60 4.91
CA ASN A 336 0.50 9.51 6.34
C ASN A 336 0.67 8.08 6.89
N GLU A 337 0.31 7.05 6.13
CA GLU A 337 0.52 5.66 6.54
C GLU A 337 2.02 5.35 6.71
N PHE A 338 2.88 5.80 5.79
CA PHE A 338 4.33 5.69 5.94
C PHE A 338 4.84 6.48 7.15
N ARG A 339 4.36 7.72 7.36
CA ARG A 339 4.71 8.55 8.52
C ARG A 339 4.33 7.89 9.86
N ILE A 340 3.17 7.22 9.93
CA ILE A 340 2.76 6.45 11.11
C ILE A 340 3.77 5.33 11.40
N MET A 341 4.23 4.62 10.39
CA MET A 341 5.24 3.56 10.57
C MET A 341 6.59 4.13 11.00
N GLU A 342 6.98 5.30 10.49
CA GLU A 342 8.17 5.99 10.95
C GLU A 342 8.04 6.43 12.43
N GLU A 343 6.92 7.05 12.80
CA GLU A 343 6.69 7.57 14.15
C GLU A 343 6.64 6.47 15.22
N TYR A 344 5.95 5.35 14.94
CA TYR A 344 5.75 4.30 15.94
C TYR A 344 6.83 3.22 15.92
N PHE A 345 7.48 2.99 14.78
CA PHE A 345 8.40 1.87 14.59
C PHE A 345 9.77 2.25 14.07
N ASN A 346 10.05 3.55 13.84
CA ASN A 346 11.30 4.04 13.25
C ASN A 346 11.60 3.34 11.91
N LEU A 347 10.61 3.32 11.01
CA LEU A 347 10.74 2.74 9.67
C LEU A 347 12.01 3.27 8.99
N SER A 348 12.92 2.37 8.62
CA SER A 348 14.16 2.74 7.96
C SER A 348 13.95 2.90 6.44
N PRO A 349 14.79 3.66 5.73
CA PRO A 349 14.73 3.78 4.26
C PRO A 349 14.81 2.43 3.55
N GLU A 350 15.56 1.47 4.09
CA GLU A 350 15.63 0.11 3.51
C GLU A 350 14.32 -0.66 3.68
N GLN A 351 13.65 -0.52 4.84
CA GLN A 351 12.35 -1.15 5.06
C GLN A 351 11.26 -0.50 4.20
N GLU A 352 11.30 0.83 4.03
CA GLU A 352 10.44 1.54 3.09
C GLU A 352 10.64 1.03 1.66
N ARG A 353 11.89 0.89 1.20
CA ARG A 353 12.22 0.31 -0.10
C ARG A 353 11.68 -1.12 -0.25
N ILE A 354 11.73 -1.95 0.79
CA ILE A 354 11.16 -3.30 0.77
C ILE A 354 9.64 -3.25 0.63
N LEU A 355 8.95 -2.36 1.35
CA LEU A 355 7.51 -2.17 1.23
C LEU A 355 7.10 -1.76 -0.19
N LEU A 356 7.79 -0.80 -0.78
CA LEU A 356 7.55 -0.36 -2.16
C LEU A 356 7.88 -1.47 -3.18
N THR A 357 8.95 -2.23 -2.96
CA THR A 357 9.28 -3.39 -3.79
C THR A 357 8.19 -4.45 -3.72
N ASN A 358 7.69 -4.76 -2.52
CA ASN A 358 6.57 -5.69 -2.34
C ASN A 358 5.32 -5.21 -3.08
N ALA A 359 5.03 -3.90 -3.05
CA ALA A 359 3.89 -3.32 -3.73
C ALA A 359 4.02 -3.47 -5.26
N VAL A 360 5.19 -3.19 -5.84
CA VAL A 360 5.45 -3.42 -7.27
C VAL A 360 5.26 -4.89 -7.64
N GLU A 361 5.85 -5.81 -6.86
CA GLU A 361 5.77 -7.25 -7.15
C GLU A 361 4.34 -7.79 -7.04
N ALA A 362 3.58 -7.30 -6.06
CA ALA A 362 2.22 -7.75 -5.78
C ALA A 362 1.17 -7.16 -6.74
N ALA A 363 1.47 -6.04 -7.40
CA ALA A 363 0.53 -5.36 -8.30
C ALA A 363 -0.01 -6.29 -9.40
N PHE A 364 -1.30 -6.23 -9.66
CA PHE A 364 -1.96 -6.92 -10.77
C PHE A 364 -1.80 -6.10 -12.05
N THR A 365 -0.64 -6.22 -12.65
CA THR A 365 -0.28 -5.50 -13.88
C THR A 365 0.82 -6.27 -14.64
N THR A 366 1.19 -5.79 -15.82
CA THR A 366 2.22 -6.42 -16.66
C THR A 366 3.63 -6.22 -16.11
N ASP A 367 4.55 -7.13 -16.46
CA ASP A 367 5.97 -6.98 -16.15
C ASP A 367 6.57 -5.67 -16.71
N ALA A 368 6.06 -5.19 -17.84
CA ALA A 368 6.49 -3.93 -18.41
C ALA A 368 6.17 -2.74 -17.49
N VAL A 369 4.97 -2.71 -16.90
CA VAL A 369 4.57 -1.69 -15.93
C VAL A 369 5.36 -1.84 -14.64
N LYS A 370 5.53 -3.06 -14.13
CA LYS A 370 6.36 -3.31 -12.93
C LYS A 370 7.79 -2.78 -13.10
N ASN A 371 8.41 -3.00 -14.26
CA ASN A 371 9.74 -2.47 -14.55
C ASN A 371 9.75 -0.94 -14.58
N GLN A 372 8.74 -0.29 -15.19
CA GLN A 372 8.61 1.17 -15.13
C GLN A 372 8.45 1.70 -13.70
N LEU A 373 7.67 1.02 -12.86
CA LEU A 373 7.51 1.39 -11.45
C LEU A 373 8.82 1.23 -10.66
N ARG A 374 9.61 0.19 -10.91
CA ARG A 374 10.95 0.05 -10.31
C ARG A 374 11.88 1.19 -10.71
N GLU A 375 11.83 1.63 -11.98
CA GLU A 375 12.61 2.77 -12.46
C GLU A 375 12.16 4.08 -11.80
N ILE A 376 10.85 4.36 -11.76
CA ILE A 376 10.27 5.55 -11.13
C ILE A 376 10.66 5.63 -9.65
N LEU A 377 10.52 4.52 -8.93
CA LEU A 377 10.83 4.40 -7.50
C LEU A 377 12.32 4.16 -7.22
N CYS A 378 13.18 4.19 -8.24
CA CYS A 378 14.62 3.97 -8.13
C CYS A 378 15.02 2.68 -7.40
N LEU A 379 14.19 1.64 -7.42
CA LEU A 379 14.38 0.42 -6.63
C LEU A 379 15.60 -0.41 -7.03
N ASP A 380 16.06 -0.29 -8.29
CA ASP A 380 17.19 -1.05 -8.82
C ASP A 380 18.55 -0.42 -8.55
N MET A 381 18.62 0.84 -8.10
CA MET A 381 19.89 1.56 -7.90
C MET A 381 20.74 1.02 -6.74
N VAL A 382 20.12 0.36 -5.76
CA VAL A 382 20.79 -0.18 -4.55
C VAL A 382 21.53 -1.49 -4.81
N VAL A 383 21.12 -2.28 -5.80
CA VAL A 383 21.73 -3.61 -6.07
C VAL A 383 23.16 -3.51 -6.61
N GLN A 384 23.59 -2.32 -7.09
CA GLN A 384 24.95 -2.14 -7.63
C GLN A 384 26.01 -1.83 -6.56
N SER A 385 25.63 -1.33 -5.37
CA SER A 385 26.59 -1.02 -4.30
C SER A 385 27.08 -2.27 -3.57
N ASP A 386 26.26 -3.33 -3.47
CA ASP A 386 26.62 -4.56 -2.77
C ASP A 386 27.47 -5.55 -3.60
N ARG A 387 27.76 -5.24 -4.87
CA ARG A 387 28.56 -6.10 -5.76
C ARG A 387 29.98 -5.61 -6.02
N LYS A 388 30.46 -4.63 -5.27
CA LYS A 388 31.86 -4.19 -5.28
C LYS A 388 32.52 -4.39 -3.92
#